data_15cb12f117c66d3b21c8856ed2a0dda1
#
_entry.id   15cb12f117c66d3b21c8856ed2a0dda1
#
_cell.length_a   1.000
_cell.length_b   1.000
_cell.length_c   1.000
_cell.angle_alpha   90.00
_cell.angle_beta   90.00
_cell.angle_gamma   90.00
#
_symmetry.space_group_name_H-M   'P 1'
#
loop_
_entity.id
_entity.type
_entity.pdbx_description
1 polymer ?
#
loop_
_entity_poly.entity_id
_entity_poly.type
_entity_poly.pdbx_seq_one_letter_code
_entity_poly.pdbx_strand_id
1 'polypeptide(L)'
;MSRSTSSRLASIVAVCAVWLGLPPAAGSAASPAAGPDAGTSPPADDASAPNKGCLQSLRGRGVDFVEWPTKGVRTPIRLVGSSLGPLRLVVIERKPGAVMPVMDCELGRALLDAAPVFTNAGIRDLFFSGMYEYRPRRHSKKLSEHAHGLAIDVHGFGTADGRIFDVERDFEQGVGDWSARDQVACVGSPARSEGRLLRELACALRVSSAFREIITADDNADHNNHFHVESFPDPLSRAKAILAHHEPTNDD
;
A
#
# COMPACT_ATOMS: atom_id res chain seq x y z
N MET A 1 29.08 41.72 -36.11
CA MET A 1 30.33 41.05 -35.74
C MET A 1 29.98 39.66 -35.28
N SER A 2 30.24 38.71 -36.17
CA SER A 2 29.92 37.29 -36.05
C SER A 2 31.08 36.57 -35.37
N ARG A 3 30.85 35.70 -34.39
CA ARG A 3 31.81 34.70 -33.95
C ARG A 3 31.18 33.33 -33.90
N SER A 4 31.51 32.54 -34.88
CA SER A 4 31.37 31.10 -35.00
C SER A 4 32.24 30.38 -33.99
N THR A 5 31.73 29.35 -33.27
CA THR A 5 32.53 28.40 -32.55
C THR A 5 32.17 26.99 -32.96
N SER A 6 33.16 26.33 -33.53
CA SER A 6 33.15 24.97 -34.07
C SER A 6 32.93 23.90 -33.02
N SER A 7 32.05 22.95 -33.37
CA SER A 7 31.85 21.66 -32.70
C SER A 7 33.00 20.71 -33.05
N ARG A 8 33.61 20.08 -32.05
CA ARG A 8 34.53 18.95 -32.23
C ARG A 8 33.80 17.64 -31.85
N LEU A 9 33.59 16.80 -32.85
CA LEU A 9 33.17 15.40 -32.72
C LEU A 9 34.37 14.59 -32.20
N ALA A 10 34.20 13.91 -31.08
CA ALA A 10 35.13 12.90 -30.59
C ALA A 10 34.56 11.50 -30.91
N SER A 11 35.25 10.79 -31.79
CA SER A 11 34.96 9.38 -32.11
C SER A 11 35.49 8.49 -31.00
N ILE A 12 34.62 7.68 -30.43
CA ILE A 12 34.99 6.61 -29.48
C ILE A 12 35.04 5.30 -30.25
N VAL A 13 36.26 4.71 -30.33
CA VAL A 13 36.54 3.40 -30.91
C VAL A 13 36.17 2.34 -29.85
N ALA A 14 35.23 1.47 -30.18
CA ALA A 14 34.90 0.30 -29.36
C ALA A 14 35.87 -0.84 -29.64
N VAL A 15 36.60 -1.29 -28.63
CA VAL A 15 37.45 -2.47 -28.65
C VAL A 15 36.59 -3.67 -28.17
N CYS A 16 36.27 -4.60 -29.09
CA CYS A 16 35.70 -5.90 -28.77
C CYS A 16 36.78 -6.85 -28.26
N ALA A 17 36.77 -7.18 -26.97
CA ALA A 17 37.56 -8.29 -26.42
C ALA A 17 36.74 -9.58 -26.50
N VAL A 18 37.20 -10.55 -27.32
CA VAL A 18 36.65 -11.89 -27.38
C VAL A 18 37.25 -12.71 -26.26
N TRP A 19 36.45 -13.13 -25.30
CA TRP A 19 36.83 -14.12 -24.29
C TRP A 19 36.44 -15.52 -24.73
N LEU A 20 37.46 -16.36 -25.01
CA LEU A 20 37.31 -17.79 -25.20
C LEU A 20 37.16 -18.45 -23.83
N GLY A 21 35.96 -18.90 -23.51
CA GLY A 21 35.65 -19.59 -22.26
C GLY A 21 36.07 -21.05 -22.29
N LEU A 22 36.80 -21.49 -21.29
CA LEU A 22 37.06 -22.90 -20.94
C LEU A 22 35.83 -23.46 -20.17
N PRO A 23 35.47 -24.74 -20.37
CA PRO A 23 34.36 -25.34 -19.62
C PRO A 23 34.73 -25.61 -18.17
N PRO A 24 33.80 -25.37 -17.20
CA PRO A 24 34.07 -25.75 -15.81
C PRO A 24 33.97 -27.26 -15.59
N ALA A 25 34.87 -27.74 -14.74
CA ALA A 25 34.90 -29.12 -14.28
C ALA A 25 33.63 -29.51 -13.50
N ALA A 26 33.18 -30.74 -13.71
CA ALA A 26 32.09 -31.35 -13.01
C ALA A 26 32.36 -31.44 -11.49
N GLY A 27 31.72 -30.60 -10.72
CA GLY A 27 31.69 -30.63 -9.25
C GLY A 27 30.61 -31.60 -8.76
N SER A 28 31.00 -32.53 -7.92
CA SER A 28 30.16 -33.51 -7.22
C SER A 28 28.98 -32.82 -6.51
N ALA A 29 27.78 -33.32 -6.78
CA ALA A 29 26.57 -32.89 -6.07
C ALA A 29 26.62 -33.37 -4.61
N ALA A 30 26.78 -32.42 -3.68
CA ALA A 30 26.48 -32.67 -2.27
C ALA A 30 24.96 -32.61 -2.10
N SER A 31 24.38 -33.65 -1.49
CA SER A 31 22.97 -33.68 -1.07
C SER A 31 22.64 -32.47 -0.18
N PRO A 32 21.49 -31.79 -0.36
CA PRO A 32 21.09 -30.77 0.53
C PRO A 32 20.73 -31.37 1.92
N ALA A 33 21.37 -30.84 2.95
CA ALA A 33 20.99 -31.13 4.33
C ALA A 33 19.50 -30.75 4.54
N ALA A 34 18.79 -31.62 5.24
CA ALA A 34 17.40 -31.41 5.65
C ALA A 34 17.29 -30.06 6.35
N GLY A 35 16.48 -29.16 5.80
CA GLY A 35 16.13 -27.89 6.42
C GLY A 35 15.30 -28.11 7.69
N PRO A 36 15.31 -27.14 8.62
CA PRO A 36 14.57 -27.28 9.86
C PRO A 36 13.06 -27.41 9.61
N ASP A 37 12.45 -28.27 10.38
CA ASP A 37 11.07 -28.68 10.44
C ASP A 37 10.05 -27.68 9.85
N ALA A 38 9.29 -28.20 8.87
CA ALA A 38 8.04 -27.61 8.45
C ALA A 38 7.08 -27.59 9.66
N GLY A 39 7.14 -26.50 10.42
CA GLY A 39 6.24 -26.26 11.53
C GLY A 39 4.81 -26.38 11.04
N THR A 40 4.07 -27.33 11.61
CA THR A 40 2.64 -27.55 11.41
C THR A 40 1.91 -26.22 11.56
N SER A 41 1.34 -25.71 10.48
CA SER A 41 0.47 -24.52 10.53
C SER A 41 -0.63 -24.75 11.57
N PRO A 42 -0.86 -23.82 12.51
CA PRO A 42 -1.99 -23.94 13.41
C PRO A 42 -3.31 -23.99 12.64
N PRO A 43 -4.35 -24.68 13.16
CA PRO A 43 -5.63 -24.79 12.49
C PRO A 43 -6.18 -23.37 12.20
N ALA A 44 -6.65 -23.17 10.98
CA ALA A 44 -7.32 -21.95 10.57
C ALA A 44 -8.68 -21.87 11.27
N ASP A 45 -8.76 -21.12 12.36
CA ASP A 45 -10.03 -20.75 12.95
C ASP A 45 -10.75 -19.81 11.98
N ASP A 46 -11.88 -20.30 11.45
CA ASP A 46 -12.86 -19.58 10.62
C ASP A 46 -12.38 -19.06 9.25
N ALA A 47 -11.72 -19.93 8.49
CA ALA A 47 -11.36 -19.62 7.11
C ALA A 47 -12.56 -19.85 6.18
N SER A 48 -13.39 -18.81 5.94
CA SER A 48 -14.16 -18.76 4.72
C SER A 48 -13.21 -18.93 3.53
N ALA A 49 -13.64 -19.72 2.49
CA ALA A 49 -12.78 -20.05 1.34
C ALA A 49 -12.13 -18.78 0.71
N PRO A 50 -10.87 -18.85 0.22
CA PRO A 50 -10.22 -17.73 -0.42
C PRO A 50 -11.06 -17.11 -1.53
N ASN A 51 -11.06 -15.79 -1.62
CA ASN A 51 -11.80 -15.06 -2.65
C ASN A 51 -11.10 -15.14 -4.01
N LYS A 52 -11.42 -16.19 -4.78
CA LYS A 52 -10.86 -16.40 -6.12
C LYS A 52 -11.14 -15.24 -7.08
N GLY A 53 -12.28 -14.57 -6.95
CA GLY A 53 -12.63 -13.40 -7.76
C GLY A 53 -11.70 -12.22 -7.50
N CYS A 54 -11.29 -12.01 -6.24
CA CYS A 54 -10.29 -11.00 -5.89
C CYS A 54 -8.93 -11.33 -6.54
N LEU A 55 -8.45 -12.56 -6.40
CA LEU A 55 -7.18 -12.99 -7.01
C LEU A 55 -7.17 -12.82 -8.53
N GLN A 56 -8.25 -13.20 -9.20
CA GLN A 56 -8.42 -13.01 -10.65
C GLN A 56 -8.42 -11.52 -11.03
N SER A 57 -9.10 -10.68 -10.25
CA SER A 57 -9.12 -9.22 -10.46
C SER A 57 -7.72 -8.62 -10.38
N LEU A 58 -6.93 -8.97 -9.37
CA LEU A 58 -5.55 -8.46 -9.24
C LEU A 58 -4.65 -8.94 -10.40
N ARG A 59 -4.72 -10.24 -10.78
CA ARG A 59 -3.97 -10.76 -11.93
C ARG A 59 -4.38 -10.09 -13.22
N GLY A 60 -5.69 -9.89 -13.46
CA GLY A 60 -6.22 -9.21 -14.64
C GLY A 60 -5.79 -7.73 -14.73
N ARG A 61 -5.42 -7.12 -13.61
CA ARG A 61 -4.88 -5.76 -13.51
C ARG A 61 -3.34 -5.71 -13.51
N GLY A 62 -2.67 -6.83 -13.81
CA GLY A 62 -1.22 -6.91 -13.95
C GLY A 62 -0.44 -6.86 -12.63
N VAL A 63 -1.07 -7.25 -11.52
CA VAL A 63 -0.37 -7.32 -10.22
C VAL A 63 0.34 -8.65 -10.08
N ASP A 64 1.65 -8.60 -9.83
CA ASP A 64 2.46 -9.77 -9.53
C ASP A 64 2.43 -10.07 -8.04
N PHE A 65 1.94 -11.25 -7.68
CA PHE A 65 1.89 -11.71 -6.30
C PHE A 65 1.97 -13.25 -6.21
N VAL A 66 2.32 -13.72 -5.03
CA VAL A 66 2.20 -15.12 -4.63
C VAL A 66 1.15 -15.24 -3.52
N GLU A 67 0.40 -16.34 -3.54
CA GLU A 67 -0.46 -16.70 -2.43
C GLU A 67 0.42 -17.19 -1.28
N TRP A 68 0.21 -16.65 -0.07
CA TRP A 68 1.07 -16.93 1.09
C TRP A 68 0.22 -17.21 2.33
N PRO A 69 -0.14 -18.47 2.58
CA PRO A 69 -0.99 -18.85 3.70
C PRO A 69 -0.56 -18.17 5.00
N THR A 70 -1.50 -17.47 5.64
CA THR A 70 -1.21 -16.64 6.82
C THR A 70 -2.38 -16.69 7.78
N LYS A 71 -2.11 -16.90 9.06
CA LYS A 71 -3.12 -16.97 10.11
C LYS A 71 -4.00 -15.73 10.12
N GLY A 72 -5.31 -15.90 10.17
CA GLY A 72 -6.28 -14.80 10.27
C GLY A 72 -6.55 -14.05 8.97
N VAL A 73 -5.78 -14.29 7.90
CA VAL A 73 -5.98 -13.66 6.58
C VAL A 73 -6.76 -14.60 5.68
N ARG A 74 -7.88 -14.13 5.15
CA ARG A 74 -8.79 -14.95 4.32
C ARG A 74 -8.22 -15.29 2.95
N THR A 75 -7.63 -14.29 2.28
CA THR A 75 -7.09 -14.43 0.92
C THR A 75 -5.68 -13.83 0.89
N PRO A 76 -4.73 -14.51 1.55
CA PRO A 76 -3.42 -13.93 1.81
C PRO A 76 -2.56 -13.91 0.56
N ILE A 77 -2.04 -12.73 0.24
CA ILE A 77 -1.10 -12.52 -0.87
C ILE A 77 0.14 -11.76 -0.37
N ARG A 78 1.23 -11.95 -1.10
CA ARG A 78 2.46 -11.18 -0.97
C ARG A 78 2.88 -10.71 -2.36
N LEU A 79 3.11 -9.41 -2.51
CA LEU A 79 3.59 -8.86 -3.78
C LEU A 79 4.99 -9.38 -4.13
N VAL A 80 5.19 -9.66 -5.40
CA VAL A 80 6.51 -9.88 -5.99
C VAL A 80 7.09 -8.50 -6.35
N GLY A 81 7.94 -7.97 -5.48
CA GLY A 81 8.40 -6.59 -5.59
C GLY A 81 7.52 -5.59 -4.84
N SER A 82 7.54 -4.33 -5.24
CA SER A 82 6.88 -3.22 -4.51
C SER A 82 5.75 -2.56 -5.31
N SER A 83 5.52 -2.97 -6.55
CA SER A 83 4.53 -2.31 -7.42
C SER A 83 3.13 -2.88 -7.23
N LEU A 84 2.16 -2.00 -7.11
CA LEU A 84 0.73 -2.31 -7.08
C LEU A 84 0.01 -1.38 -8.09
N GLY A 85 -0.02 -1.79 -9.35
CA GLY A 85 -0.45 -0.93 -10.45
C GLY A 85 0.44 0.31 -10.57
N PRO A 86 -0.12 1.54 -10.57
CA PRO A 86 0.66 2.78 -10.66
C PRO A 86 1.32 3.20 -9.34
N LEU A 87 1.04 2.49 -8.25
CA LEU A 87 1.56 2.78 -6.91
C LEU A 87 2.78 1.92 -6.61
N ARG A 88 3.71 2.46 -5.84
CA ARG A 88 4.83 1.74 -5.26
C ARG A 88 4.67 1.73 -3.73
N LEU A 89 4.70 0.55 -3.14
CA LEU A 89 4.62 0.34 -1.70
C LEU A 89 6.04 0.26 -1.13
N VAL A 90 6.38 1.16 -0.22
CA VAL A 90 7.73 1.30 0.35
C VAL A 90 7.67 1.06 1.86
N VAL A 91 8.27 -0.03 2.32
CA VAL A 91 8.37 -0.33 3.76
C VAL A 91 9.41 0.58 4.40
N ILE A 92 9.02 1.41 5.40
CA ILE A 92 9.92 2.40 6.02
C ILE A 92 10.99 1.80 6.93
N GLU A 93 10.72 0.67 7.58
CA GLU A 93 11.64 0.02 8.52
C GLU A 93 12.26 -1.27 7.96
N ARG A 94 12.53 -1.31 6.67
CA ARG A 94 12.97 -2.51 6.01
C ARG A 94 14.43 -2.85 6.31
N LYS A 95 14.66 -4.01 6.93
CA LYS A 95 15.99 -4.62 6.97
C LYS A 95 16.41 -5.05 5.57
N PRO A 96 17.72 -4.98 5.22
CA PRO A 96 18.20 -5.48 3.94
C PRO A 96 17.74 -6.93 3.70
N GLY A 97 17.17 -7.21 2.52
CA GLY A 97 16.66 -8.53 2.17
C GLY A 97 15.26 -8.86 2.70
N ALA A 98 14.60 -7.96 3.44
CA ALA A 98 13.23 -8.18 3.87
C ALA A 98 12.27 -8.27 2.66
N VAL A 99 11.36 -9.25 2.68
CA VAL A 99 10.30 -9.41 1.69
C VAL A 99 9.12 -8.48 2.01
N MET A 100 8.26 -8.24 1.01
CA MET A 100 7.01 -7.51 1.25
C MET A 100 6.16 -8.23 2.30
N PRO A 101 5.51 -7.51 3.22
CA PRO A 101 4.59 -8.12 4.16
C PRO A 101 3.38 -8.73 3.44
N VAL A 102 2.69 -9.64 4.13
CA VAL A 102 1.44 -10.22 3.65
C VAL A 102 0.32 -9.19 3.79
N MET A 103 -0.62 -9.21 2.85
CA MET A 103 -1.90 -8.51 2.93
C MET A 103 -3.03 -9.43 2.48
N ASP A 104 -4.27 -9.11 2.83
CA ASP A 104 -5.41 -9.72 2.17
C ASP A 104 -5.55 -9.15 0.75
N CYS A 105 -5.99 -9.98 -0.19
CA CYS A 105 -6.26 -9.58 -1.57
C CYS A 105 -7.18 -8.36 -1.64
N GLU A 106 -8.15 -8.23 -0.72
CA GLU A 106 -9.11 -7.12 -0.70
C GLU A 106 -8.44 -5.79 -0.36
N LEU A 107 -7.40 -5.77 0.48
CA LEU A 107 -6.58 -4.56 0.70
C LEU A 107 -5.86 -4.17 -0.59
N GLY A 108 -5.23 -5.13 -1.27
CA GLY A 108 -4.57 -4.87 -2.56
C GLY A 108 -5.55 -4.32 -3.60
N ARG A 109 -6.78 -4.87 -3.68
CA ARG A 109 -7.83 -4.41 -4.57
C ARG A 109 -8.29 -2.98 -4.21
N ALA A 110 -8.52 -2.69 -2.93
CA ALA A 110 -8.94 -1.38 -2.46
C ALA A 110 -7.90 -0.29 -2.78
N LEU A 111 -6.61 -0.58 -2.58
CA LEU A 111 -5.50 0.32 -2.94
C LEU A 111 -5.47 0.59 -4.45
N LEU A 112 -5.69 -0.43 -5.29
CA LEU A 112 -5.79 -0.26 -6.74
C LEU A 112 -7.02 0.53 -7.16
N ASP A 113 -8.16 0.32 -6.51
CA ASP A 113 -9.40 1.08 -6.78
C ASP A 113 -9.23 2.56 -6.41
N ALA A 114 -8.45 2.83 -5.35
CA ALA A 114 -8.11 4.17 -4.91
C ALA A 114 -6.93 4.79 -5.69
N ALA A 115 -6.23 4.04 -6.53
CA ALA A 115 -5.06 4.53 -7.26
C ALA A 115 -5.30 5.85 -8.03
N PRO A 116 -6.46 6.10 -8.67
CA PRO A 116 -6.75 7.39 -9.28
C PRO A 116 -6.70 8.56 -8.30
N VAL A 117 -7.17 8.39 -7.04
CA VAL A 117 -7.11 9.44 -6.01
C VAL A 117 -5.66 9.81 -5.73
N PHE A 118 -4.81 8.82 -5.50
CA PHE A 118 -3.38 9.04 -5.27
C PHE A 118 -2.70 9.70 -6.47
N THR A 119 -2.90 9.15 -7.68
CA THR A 119 -2.20 9.62 -8.87
C THR A 119 -2.66 11.01 -9.32
N ASN A 120 -3.92 11.40 -9.11
CA ASN A 120 -4.42 12.74 -9.35
C ASN A 120 -3.80 13.76 -8.39
N ALA A 121 -3.48 13.36 -7.16
CA ALA A 121 -2.70 14.16 -6.20
C ALA A 121 -1.18 14.14 -6.49
N GLY A 122 -0.73 13.50 -7.58
CA GLY A 122 0.68 13.36 -7.94
C GLY A 122 1.44 12.28 -7.15
N ILE A 123 0.77 11.54 -6.28
CA ILE A 123 1.37 10.50 -5.43
C ILE A 123 1.64 9.23 -6.24
N ARG A 124 2.83 8.65 -6.00
CA ARG A 124 3.28 7.37 -6.59
C ARG A 124 3.76 6.39 -5.52
N ASP A 125 4.31 6.89 -4.43
CA ASP A 125 4.89 6.08 -3.36
C ASP A 125 4.05 6.18 -2.09
N LEU A 126 3.78 5.02 -1.49
CA LEU A 126 3.15 4.91 -0.17
C LEU A 126 4.21 4.37 0.79
N PHE A 127 4.71 5.20 1.70
CA PHE A 127 5.67 4.81 2.74
C PHE A 127 4.91 4.28 3.94
N PHE A 128 5.07 3.01 4.27
CA PHE A 128 4.26 2.35 5.29
C PHE A 128 5.10 1.49 6.25
N SER A 129 4.59 1.26 7.47
CA SER A 129 5.24 0.41 8.48
C SER A 129 4.62 -0.98 8.57
N GLY A 130 3.30 -1.11 8.52
CA GLY A 130 2.59 -2.37 8.79
C GLY A 130 1.42 -2.62 7.86
N MET A 131 1.24 -3.90 7.47
CA MET A 131 0.06 -4.44 6.80
C MET A 131 -0.52 -5.64 7.55
N TYR A 132 0.35 -6.50 8.11
CA TYR A 132 -0.08 -7.68 8.82
C TYR A 132 0.63 -7.78 10.18
N GLU A 133 -0.17 -7.88 11.23
CA GLU A 133 0.26 -8.16 12.58
C GLU A 133 -0.88 -8.88 13.33
N TYR A 134 -0.66 -10.13 13.72
CA TYR A 134 -1.68 -10.92 14.42
C TYR A 134 -1.76 -10.54 15.90
N ARG A 135 -2.54 -9.50 16.18
CA ARG A 135 -2.76 -8.98 17.54
C ARG A 135 -4.19 -8.44 17.71
N PRO A 136 -4.69 -8.39 18.95
CA PRO A 136 -5.92 -7.64 19.22
C PRO A 136 -5.71 -6.13 19.06
N ARG A 137 -6.79 -5.39 18.88
CA ARG A 137 -6.83 -3.92 19.00
C ARG A 137 -6.46 -3.52 20.42
N ARG A 138 -5.83 -2.35 20.60
CA ARG A 138 -5.55 -1.81 21.93
C ARG A 138 -6.82 -1.75 22.75
N HIS A 139 -6.72 -2.14 24.03
CA HIS A 139 -7.83 -2.13 25.00
C HIS A 139 -9.06 -2.96 24.57
N SER A 140 -8.89 -3.97 23.72
CA SER A 140 -9.96 -4.81 23.20
C SER A 140 -9.53 -6.27 23.07
N LYS A 141 -10.51 -7.19 23.13
CA LYS A 141 -10.30 -8.60 22.76
C LYS A 141 -10.52 -8.87 21.28
N LYS A 142 -11.07 -7.87 20.53
CA LYS A 142 -11.29 -8.00 19.08
C LYS A 142 -9.95 -7.90 18.35
N LEU A 143 -9.75 -8.75 17.34
CA LEU A 143 -8.57 -8.67 16.49
C LEU A 143 -8.54 -7.32 15.73
N SER A 144 -7.33 -6.82 15.53
CA SER A 144 -7.08 -5.68 14.67
C SER A 144 -7.30 -6.08 13.21
N GLU A 145 -7.64 -5.14 12.34
CA GLU A 145 -7.72 -5.39 10.89
C GLU A 145 -6.35 -5.75 10.30
N HIS A 146 -5.26 -5.34 10.94
CA HIS A 146 -3.92 -5.86 10.60
C HIS A 146 -3.81 -7.37 10.79
N ALA A 147 -4.51 -7.96 11.79
CA ALA A 147 -4.52 -9.40 11.98
C ALA A 147 -5.23 -10.15 10.84
N HIS A 148 -6.06 -9.44 10.10
CA HIS A 148 -6.75 -9.94 8.91
C HIS A 148 -6.06 -9.52 7.60
N GLY A 149 -4.95 -8.77 7.65
CA GLY A 149 -4.28 -8.22 6.47
C GLY A 149 -5.12 -7.17 5.71
N LEU A 150 -6.13 -6.61 6.37
CA LEU A 150 -7.11 -5.67 5.79
C LEU A 150 -6.76 -4.21 6.07
N ALA A 151 -5.65 -3.93 6.76
CA ALA A 151 -5.22 -2.58 7.10
C ALA A 151 -3.77 -2.30 6.68
N ILE A 152 -3.47 -1.02 6.46
CA ILE A 152 -2.13 -0.50 6.19
C ILE A 152 -1.92 0.81 6.93
N ASP A 153 -0.75 0.97 7.59
CA ASP A 153 -0.33 2.18 8.27
C ASP A 153 0.64 2.98 7.37
N VAL A 154 0.13 4.06 6.75
CA VAL A 154 0.88 4.88 5.78
C VAL A 154 1.43 6.12 6.48
N HIS A 155 2.74 6.22 6.61
CA HIS A 155 3.45 7.32 7.28
C HIS A 155 3.82 8.47 6.36
N GLY A 156 3.81 8.23 5.05
CA GLY A 156 4.17 9.28 4.10
C GLY A 156 3.82 8.93 2.67
N PHE A 157 3.87 9.94 1.83
CA PHE A 157 3.50 9.89 0.42
C PHE A 157 4.59 10.52 -0.43
N GLY A 158 5.02 9.84 -1.49
CA GLY A 158 6.02 10.31 -2.43
C GLY A 158 5.45 10.62 -3.79
N THR A 159 5.95 11.69 -4.42
CA THR A 159 5.62 12.09 -5.78
C THR A 159 6.67 11.61 -6.78
N ALA A 160 6.32 11.62 -8.07
CA ALA A 160 7.23 11.23 -9.15
C ALA A 160 8.46 12.14 -9.27
N ASP A 161 8.37 13.41 -8.84
CA ASP A 161 9.48 14.38 -8.80
C ASP A 161 10.33 14.28 -7.52
N GLY A 162 10.07 13.28 -6.66
CA GLY A 162 10.89 12.97 -5.49
C GLY A 162 10.54 13.73 -4.22
N ARG A 163 9.47 14.55 -4.20
CA ARG A 163 9.00 15.15 -2.94
C ARG A 163 8.39 14.08 -2.04
N ILE A 164 8.57 14.23 -0.73
CA ILE A 164 8.01 13.35 0.30
C ILE A 164 7.20 14.20 1.27
N PHE A 165 5.94 13.82 1.45
CA PHE A 165 5.03 14.36 2.44
C PHE A 165 4.97 13.36 3.61
N ASP A 166 5.39 13.81 4.78
CA ASP A 166 5.44 13.01 6.00
C ASP A 166 4.21 13.35 6.84
N VAL A 167 3.45 12.31 7.27
CA VAL A 167 2.18 12.53 7.96
C VAL A 167 2.38 13.23 9.29
N GLU A 168 3.37 12.81 10.10
CA GLU A 168 3.63 13.40 11.42
C GLU A 168 4.01 14.88 11.33
N ARG A 169 4.83 15.22 10.34
CA ARG A 169 5.34 16.59 10.16
C ARG A 169 4.36 17.50 9.45
N ASP A 170 3.66 17.00 8.45
CA ASP A 170 2.99 17.82 7.45
C ASP A 170 1.47 17.83 7.57
N PHE A 171 0.84 16.81 8.20
CA PHE A 171 -0.60 16.81 8.40
C PHE A 171 -1.03 17.85 9.43
N GLU A 172 -1.90 18.76 9.03
CA GLU A 172 -2.46 19.78 9.92
C GLU A 172 -3.80 19.30 10.47
N GLN A 173 -3.80 18.85 11.74
CA GLN A 173 -4.99 18.36 12.42
C GLN A 173 -5.88 19.50 12.93
N GLY A 174 -7.19 19.25 13.06
CA GLY A 174 -8.14 20.16 13.69
C GLY A 174 -8.49 21.40 12.87
N VAL A 175 -8.10 21.48 11.59
CA VAL A 175 -8.34 22.68 10.74
C VAL A 175 -9.52 22.52 9.78
N GLY A 176 -10.21 21.38 9.79
CA GLY A 176 -11.41 21.07 9.01
C GLY A 176 -12.38 20.21 9.79
N ASP A 177 -13.58 20.02 9.24
CA ASP A 177 -14.58 19.11 9.81
C ASP A 177 -14.35 17.69 9.27
N TRP A 178 -13.58 16.90 10.01
CA TRP A 178 -13.29 15.51 9.63
C TRP A 178 -14.55 14.63 9.54
N SER A 179 -15.63 15.00 10.25
CA SER A 179 -16.91 14.27 10.18
C SER A 179 -17.72 14.61 8.91
N ALA A 180 -17.41 15.72 8.26
CA ALA A 180 -18.14 16.15 7.07
C ALA A 180 -17.96 15.17 5.90
N ARG A 181 -19.04 14.99 5.15
CA ARG A 181 -19.04 14.24 3.88
C ARG A 181 -18.68 15.14 2.70
N ASP A 182 -18.80 16.43 2.86
CA ASP A 182 -18.36 17.43 1.90
C ASP A 182 -16.83 17.58 1.95
N GLN A 183 -16.19 17.46 0.80
CA GLN A 183 -14.73 17.47 0.72
C GLN A 183 -14.14 18.82 1.16
N VAL A 184 -14.80 19.91 0.87
CA VAL A 184 -14.31 21.26 1.20
C VAL A 184 -14.32 21.46 2.72
N ALA A 185 -15.42 21.10 3.38
CA ALA A 185 -15.54 21.17 4.84
C ALA A 185 -14.54 20.20 5.51
N CYS A 186 -14.36 19.00 4.99
CA CYS A 186 -13.39 18.02 5.48
C CYS A 186 -11.95 18.55 5.41
N VAL A 187 -11.56 19.16 4.30
CA VAL A 187 -10.21 19.73 4.10
C VAL A 187 -9.98 20.93 5.03
N GLY A 188 -10.96 21.82 5.12
CA GLY A 188 -10.89 23.03 5.94
C GLY A 188 -9.86 24.04 5.44
N SER A 189 -9.12 24.65 6.36
CA SER A 189 -8.22 25.77 6.08
C SER A 189 -6.78 25.51 6.54
N PRO A 190 -6.07 24.53 5.97
CA PRO A 190 -4.68 24.29 6.29
C PRO A 190 -3.80 25.47 5.87
N ALA A 191 -2.82 25.82 6.73
CA ALA A 191 -1.95 26.97 6.51
C ALA A 191 -0.84 26.68 5.49
N ARG A 192 -0.37 25.41 5.42
CA ARG A 192 0.72 25.01 4.54
C ARG A 192 0.23 24.21 3.35
N SER A 193 0.96 24.26 2.23
CA SER A 193 0.65 23.50 1.02
C SER A 193 0.71 21.99 1.24
N GLU A 194 1.65 21.53 2.06
CA GLU A 194 1.82 20.13 2.44
C GLU A 194 0.64 19.62 3.24
N GLY A 195 0.21 20.39 4.24
CA GLY A 195 -0.97 20.09 5.04
C GLY A 195 -2.25 20.06 4.19
N ARG A 196 -2.39 21.00 3.25
CA ARG A 196 -3.49 21.01 2.29
C ARG A 196 -3.53 19.76 1.46
N LEU A 197 -2.40 19.34 0.86
CA LEU A 197 -2.32 18.13 0.03
C LEU A 197 -2.69 16.88 0.84
N LEU A 198 -2.14 16.73 2.06
CA LEU A 198 -2.44 15.54 2.88
C LEU A 198 -3.91 15.51 3.30
N ARG A 199 -4.52 16.66 3.62
CA ARG A 199 -5.94 16.73 3.95
C ARG A 199 -6.82 16.47 2.74
N GLU A 200 -6.54 17.07 1.60
CA GLU A 200 -7.23 16.79 0.34
C GLU A 200 -7.18 15.31 -0.02
N LEU A 201 -6.01 14.67 0.15
CA LEU A 201 -5.82 13.24 -0.09
C LEU A 201 -6.66 12.40 0.89
N ALA A 202 -6.58 12.66 2.19
CA ALA A 202 -7.31 11.92 3.21
C ALA A 202 -8.83 12.03 3.01
N CYS A 203 -9.33 13.24 2.77
CA CYS A 203 -10.76 13.49 2.51
C CYS A 203 -11.22 12.82 1.20
N ALA A 204 -10.42 12.90 0.13
CA ALA A 204 -10.75 12.26 -1.14
C ALA A 204 -10.80 10.73 -1.02
N LEU A 205 -9.85 10.12 -0.29
CA LEU A 205 -9.84 8.68 -0.02
C LEU A 205 -11.08 8.25 0.76
N ARG A 206 -11.48 9.04 1.76
CA ARG A 206 -12.66 8.77 2.58
C ARG A 206 -13.95 8.84 1.75
N VAL A 207 -14.08 9.82 0.88
CA VAL A 207 -15.25 9.98 -0.01
C VAL A 207 -15.28 8.93 -1.13
N SER A 208 -14.11 8.40 -1.54
CA SER A 208 -14.00 7.44 -2.64
C SER A 208 -14.73 6.10 -2.41
N SER A 209 -15.12 5.80 -1.17
CA SER A 209 -15.70 4.51 -0.77
C SER A 209 -14.85 3.28 -1.17
N ALA A 210 -13.57 3.49 -1.48
CA ALA A 210 -12.64 2.39 -1.73
C ALA A 210 -12.28 1.66 -0.44
N PHE A 211 -12.28 2.40 0.68
CA PHE A 211 -11.91 1.93 2.00
C PHE A 211 -13.11 1.94 2.95
N ARG A 212 -13.08 1.05 3.94
CA ARG A 212 -14.05 0.99 5.02
C ARG A 212 -13.87 2.14 6.00
N GLU A 213 -12.59 2.40 6.34
CA GLU A 213 -12.23 3.41 7.32
C GLU A 213 -10.87 4.02 6.99
N ILE A 214 -10.74 5.31 7.25
CA ILE A 214 -9.49 6.05 7.24
C ILE A 214 -9.41 6.79 8.56
N ILE A 215 -8.40 6.46 9.37
CA ILE A 215 -8.16 7.10 10.67
C ILE A 215 -6.90 7.95 10.55
N THR A 216 -6.98 9.17 11.06
CA THR A 216 -5.91 10.17 11.03
C THR A 216 -5.70 10.78 12.41
N ALA A 217 -4.83 11.76 12.51
CA ALA A 217 -4.66 12.55 13.73
C ALA A 217 -5.94 13.31 14.15
N ASP A 218 -6.87 13.59 13.25
CA ASP A 218 -8.15 14.20 13.56
C ASP A 218 -9.09 13.27 14.35
N ASP A 219 -8.90 11.95 14.23
CA ASP A 219 -9.69 10.97 14.98
C ASP A 219 -9.14 10.74 16.38
N ASN A 220 -7.84 10.56 16.50
CA ASN A 220 -7.18 10.33 17.80
C ASN A 220 -5.65 10.44 17.71
N ALA A 221 -5.02 10.67 18.88
CA ALA A 221 -3.57 10.89 18.99
C ALA A 221 -2.71 9.67 18.66
N ASP A 222 -3.26 8.44 18.68
CA ASP A 222 -2.51 7.23 18.31
C ASP A 222 -2.18 7.21 16.80
N HIS A 223 -2.85 8.05 15.99
CA HIS A 223 -2.67 8.16 14.55
C HIS A 223 -2.04 9.51 14.13
N ASN A 224 -1.29 10.16 15.03
CA ASN A 224 -0.64 11.45 14.76
C ASN A 224 0.47 11.37 13.71
N ASN A 225 1.03 10.19 13.44
CA ASN A 225 2.17 9.98 12.55
C ASN A 225 1.88 9.08 11.34
N HIS A 226 0.63 8.65 11.15
CA HIS A 226 0.25 7.82 10.00
C HIS A 226 -1.24 7.91 9.71
N PHE A 227 -1.62 7.58 8.49
CA PHE A 227 -2.99 7.24 8.14
C PHE A 227 -3.17 5.74 8.30
N HIS A 228 -4.07 5.33 9.19
CA HIS A 228 -4.50 3.95 9.29
C HIS A 228 -5.66 3.74 8.32
N VAL A 229 -5.46 2.90 7.32
CA VAL A 229 -6.40 2.69 6.22
C VAL A 229 -6.91 1.26 6.24
N GLU A 230 -8.23 1.06 6.36
CA GLU A 230 -8.88 -0.25 6.42
C GLU A 230 -9.70 -0.53 5.16
N SER A 231 -9.50 -1.69 4.54
CA SER A 231 -10.34 -2.16 3.44
C SER A 231 -11.57 -2.91 3.94
N PHE A 232 -12.59 -3.04 3.07
CA PHE A 232 -13.69 -3.96 3.28
C PHE A 232 -13.20 -5.41 3.16
N PRO A 233 -13.74 -6.35 3.95
CA PRO A 233 -13.34 -7.76 3.88
C PRO A 233 -13.85 -8.47 2.62
N ASP A 234 -14.83 -7.89 1.93
CA ASP A 234 -15.43 -8.44 0.72
C ASP A 234 -16.27 -7.39 -0.04
N PRO A 235 -16.57 -7.62 -1.35
CA PRO A 235 -17.36 -6.70 -2.17
C PRO A 235 -18.78 -6.45 -1.66
N LEU A 236 -19.40 -7.45 -1.04
CA LEU A 236 -20.76 -7.31 -0.54
C LEU A 236 -20.84 -6.37 0.65
N SER A 237 -19.88 -6.45 1.56
CA SER A 237 -19.74 -5.52 2.69
C SER A 237 -19.54 -4.10 2.19
N ARG A 238 -18.71 -3.91 1.15
CA ARG A 238 -18.52 -2.60 0.49
C ARG A 238 -19.81 -2.09 -0.14
N ALA A 239 -20.51 -2.92 -0.91
CA ALA A 239 -21.78 -2.54 -1.56
C ALA A 239 -22.84 -2.14 -0.54
N LYS A 240 -22.99 -2.87 0.57
CA LYS A 240 -23.90 -2.52 1.66
C LYS A 240 -23.58 -1.18 2.28
N ALA A 241 -22.30 -0.90 2.53
CA ALA A 241 -21.89 0.39 3.09
C ALA A 241 -22.21 1.55 2.13
N ILE A 242 -21.97 1.39 0.83
CA ILE A 242 -22.29 2.41 -0.18
C ILE A 242 -23.80 2.67 -0.22
N LEU A 243 -24.63 1.62 -0.21
CA LEU A 243 -26.10 1.76 -0.23
C LEU A 243 -26.63 2.45 1.04
N ALA A 244 -26.10 2.09 2.21
CA ALA A 244 -26.48 2.73 3.47
C ALA A 244 -26.17 4.24 3.51
N HIS A 245 -25.18 4.69 2.73
CA HIS A 245 -24.84 6.11 2.61
C HIS A 245 -25.76 6.90 1.65
N HIS A 246 -26.55 6.20 0.82
CA HIS A 246 -27.45 6.82 -0.16
C HIS A 246 -28.93 6.78 0.27
N GLU A 247 -29.25 6.18 1.42
CA GLU A 247 -30.62 6.26 1.95
C GLU A 247 -30.88 7.72 2.38
N PRO A 248 -31.95 8.37 1.82
CA PRO A 248 -32.34 9.70 2.26
C PRO A 248 -32.72 9.62 3.76
N THR A 249 -32.12 10.46 4.58
CA THR A 249 -32.64 10.69 5.94
C THR A 249 -34.04 11.25 5.81
N ASN A 250 -35.06 10.40 6.09
CA ASN A 250 -36.43 10.88 6.27
C ASN A 250 -36.44 11.64 7.60
N ASP A 251 -35.98 12.86 7.59
CA ASP A 251 -36.23 13.82 8.67
C ASP A 251 -37.62 14.42 8.39
N ASP A 252 -38.65 13.77 8.98
CA ASP A 252 -40.01 14.35 9.15
C ASP A 252 -40.03 15.33 10.33
#